data_1d5acdd0c11f4307d54a398dd808a266
#
_entry.id   1d5acdd0c11f4307d54a398dd808a266
#
_cell.length_a   1.000
_cell.length_b   1.000
_cell.length_c   1.000
_cell.angle_alpha   90.00
_cell.angle_beta   90.00
_cell.angle_gamma   90.00
#
_symmetry.space_group_name_H-M   'P 1'
#
loop_
_entity.id
_entity.type
_entity.pdbx_description
1 polymer ?
#
loop_
_entity_poly.entity_id
_entity_poly.type
_entity_poly.pdbx_seq_one_letter_code
_entity_poly.pdbx_strand_id
1 'polypeptide(L)'
;GGSLVTSPLLAQEKPGEHLTQPVIHVAKNDVPQAPIQPNHPLDPALRIAYASLQHLRSNINDYSAILIKREFVNGAVSEYEYMGVKVRNRKVSGNNLVTPFSVYMTFLKPAAMKGREVIYVENANKGKLVAHEGGMKGRFLPTVDLDPTGMLAMRGQRYPITDIGIENLVVKLIEKGERDRKHGECTVDFIQGAKISGRDCTVLSVKHPVQRPYFDFHHAQVFIDNELQIPVRYAAYSWPTAGEKAPLLEEYTYQNIKLNVGLTDADFDRDNPNYSF
;
A
#
# COMPACT_ATOMS: atom_id res chain seq x y z
N GLY A 1 -17.41 64.91 13.29
CA GLY A 1 -17.67 63.71 12.54
C GLY A 1 -16.45 62.78 12.62
N GLY A 2 -16.38 61.89 13.63
CA GLY A 2 -15.32 60.92 13.75
C GLY A 2 -15.78 59.58 13.21
N SER A 3 -15.09 59.07 12.21
CA SER A 3 -15.32 57.74 11.61
C SER A 3 -14.55 56.70 12.42
N LEU A 4 -15.29 55.81 13.10
CA LEU A 4 -14.72 54.65 13.80
C LEU A 4 -14.45 53.55 12.71
N VAL A 5 -13.18 53.29 12.50
CA VAL A 5 -12.73 52.10 11.71
C VAL A 5 -12.67 50.93 12.67
N THR A 6 -13.61 50.00 12.51
CA THR A 6 -13.58 48.71 13.18
C THR A 6 -12.67 47.75 12.42
N SER A 7 -11.54 47.39 13.01
CA SER A 7 -10.67 46.30 12.53
C SER A 7 -11.36 44.94 12.76
N PRO A 8 -11.29 44.00 11.82
CA PRO A 8 -11.79 42.65 12.06
C PRO A 8 -10.85 41.89 13.00
N LEU A 9 -11.44 41.28 14.03
CA LEU A 9 -10.78 40.31 14.92
C LEU A 9 -10.24 39.16 14.09
N LEU A 10 -8.94 38.98 14.09
CA LEU A 10 -8.28 37.75 13.63
C LEU A 10 -8.68 36.65 14.62
N ALA A 11 -9.41 35.65 14.12
CA ALA A 11 -9.67 34.43 14.86
C ALA A 11 -8.31 33.73 15.14
N GLN A 12 -7.98 33.59 16.42
CA GLN A 12 -6.85 32.78 16.86
C GLN A 12 -7.14 31.31 16.54
N GLU A 13 -6.38 30.74 15.61
CA GLU A 13 -6.34 29.30 15.40
C GLU A 13 -5.83 28.60 16.65
N LYS A 14 -6.57 27.61 17.12
CA LYS A 14 -6.18 26.78 18.28
C LYS A 14 -4.98 25.91 17.89
N PRO A 15 -3.87 25.92 18.68
CA PRO A 15 -2.76 25.01 18.45
C PRO A 15 -3.19 23.60 18.85
N GLY A 16 -3.30 22.68 17.92
CA GLY A 16 -3.59 21.28 18.21
C GLY A 16 -4.21 20.44 17.10
N GLU A 17 -4.70 21.04 16.03
CA GLU A 17 -5.39 20.28 14.96
C GLU A 17 -4.49 19.70 13.87
N HIS A 18 -3.17 19.96 13.91
CA HIS A 18 -2.25 19.51 12.84
C HIS A 18 -1.53 18.18 13.11
N LEU A 19 -1.82 17.50 14.23
CA LEU A 19 -1.07 16.30 14.62
C LEU A 19 -1.79 14.97 14.40
N THR A 20 -2.94 14.95 13.73
CA THR A 20 -3.73 13.72 13.50
C THR A 20 -3.85 13.30 12.04
N GLN A 21 -3.04 13.84 11.13
CA GLN A 21 -3.01 13.29 9.76
C GLN A 21 -2.08 12.07 9.74
N PRO A 22 -2.59 10.89 9.33
CA PRO A 22 -1.71 9.77 9.09
C PRO A 22 -0.67 10.18 8.04
N VAL A 23 0.57 9.74 8.22
CA VAL A 23 1.75 10.09 7.41
C VAL A 23 1.67 9.48 6.00
N ILE A 24 0.54 9.60 5.34
CA ILE A 24 0.43 9.48 3.91
C ILE A 24 -0.04 10.84 3.40
N HIS A 25 0.87 11.80 3.45
CA HIS A 25 0.75 12.97 2.60
C HIS A 25 1.02 12.53 1.16
N VAL A 26 0.04 11.91 0.53
CA VAL A 26 -0.09 12.07 -0.89
C VAL A 26 -0.60 13.50 -1.05
N ALA A 27 0.38 14.40 -0.97
CA ALA A 27 0.16 15.80 -1.19
C ALA A 27 -0.60 15.98 -2.49
N LYS A 28 -1.58 16.88 -2.41
CA LYS A 28 -2.01 17.78 -3.48
C LYS A 28 -1.90 17.22 -4.91
N ASN A 29 -2.90 17.52 -5.70
CA ASN A 29 -3.08 17.28 -7.13
C ASN A 29 -1.89 17.64 -8.07
N ASP A 30 -0.75 17.98 -7.53
CA ASP A 30 0.50 18.18 -8.23
C ASP A 30 1.41 16.98 -7.91
N VAL A 31 1.21 15.89 -8.67
CA VAL A 31 2.33 15.00 -8.93
C VAL A 31 3.29 15.85 -9.77
N PRO A 32 4.44 16.30 -9.25
CA PRO A 32 5.40 16.97 -10.07
C PRO A 32 5.76 15.97 -11.18
N GLN A 33 5.42 16.28 -12.42
CA GLN A 33 6.14 15.70 -13.54
C GLN A 33 7.55 16.24 -13.40
N ALA A 34 8.41 15.48 -12.73
CA ALA A 34 9.83 15.80 -12.70
C ALA A 34 10.27 15.99 -14.16
N PRO A 35 11.01 17.06 -14.49
CA PRO A 35 11.52 17.24 -15.83
C PRO A 35 12.34 15.97 -16.15
N ILE A 36 11.87 15.20 -17.11
CA ILE A 36 12.48 13.95 -17.54
C ILE A 36 13.86 14.33 -18.08
N GLN A 37 14.90 14.07 -17.29
CA GLN A 37 16.24 14.09 -17.85
C GLN A 37 16.30 12.94 -18.87
N PRO A 38 16.50 13.24 -20.15
CA PRO A 38 16.58 12.17 -21.14
C PRO A 38 17.77 11.28 -20.79
N ASN A 39 17.55 9.95 -20.70
CA ASN A 39 18.52 8.84 -20.62
C ASN A 39 18.80 8.20 -19.25
N HIS A 40 17.96 8.35 -18.23
CA HIS A 40 18.10 7.49 -17.04
C HIS A 40 17.36 6.15 -17.26
N PRO A 41 17.94 4.98 -16.90
CA PRO A 41 17.31 3.66 -17.10
C PRO A 41 15.91 3.53 -16.46
N LEU A 42 15.66 4.23 -15.34
CA LEU A 42 14.36 4.21 -14.63
C LEU A 42 13.28 5.08 -15.29
N ASP A 43 13.60 5.97 -16.23
CA ASP A 43 12.60 6.89 -16.80
C ASP A 43 11.40 6.18 -17.45
N PRO A 44 11.56 5.09 -18.23
CA PRO A 44 10.43 4.34 -18.76
C PRO A 44 9.58 3.69 -17.67
N ALA A 45 10.21 3.16 -16.62
CA ALA A 45 9.56 2.54 -15.49
C ALA A 45 8.73 3.56 -14.68
N LEU A 46 9.30 4.72 -14.41
CA LEU A 46 8.62 5.80 -13.70
C LEU A 46 7.42 6.33 -14.49
N ARG A 47 7.53 6.48 -15.82
CA ARG A 47 6.39 6.87 -16.66
C ARG A 47 5.23 5.89 -16.53
N ILE A 48 5.50 4.58 -16.54
CA ILE A 48 4.47 3.55 -16.36
C ILE A 48 3.88 3.64 -14.96
N ALA A 49 4.69 3.82 -13.93
CA ALA A 49 4.23 3.93 -12.54
C ALA A 49 3.32 5.15 -12.34
N TYR A 50 3.69 6.33 -12.89
CA TYR A 50 2.85 7.52 -12.84
C TYR A 50 1.53 7.35 -13.62
N ALA A 51 1.57 6.73 -14.81
CA ALA A 51 0.36 6.44 -15.57
C ALA A 51 -0.56 5.48 -14.82
N SER A 52 -0.01 4.43 -14.20
CA SER A 52 -0.75 3.50 -13.36
C SER A 52 -1.37 4.18 -12.15
N LEU A 53 -0.63 5.08 -11.48
CA LEU A 53 -1.16 5.86 -10.35
C LEU A 53 -2.31 6.76 -10.77
N GLN A 54 -2.19 7.45 -11.90
CA GLN A 54 -3.26 8.27 -12.45
C GLN A 54 -4.50 7.41 -12.78
N HIS A 55 -4.31 6.24 -13.40
CA HIS A 55 -5.38 5.30 -13.70
C HIS A 55 -6.10 4.83 -12.43
N LEU A 56 -5.35 4.40 -11.41
CA LEU A 56 -5.88 3.99 -10.10
C LEU A 56 -6.73 5.09 -9.47
N ARG A 57 -6.23 6.32 -9.42
CA ARG A 57 -6.92 7.44 -8.80
C ARG A 57 -8.17 7.89 -9.54
N SER A 58 -8.14 7.83 -10.88
CA SER A 58 -9.25 8.32 -11.70
C SER A 58 -10.35 7.28 -11.91
N ASN A 59 -9.99 5.98 -11.98
CA ASN A 59 -10.90 4.95 -12.48
C ASN A 59 -11.21 3.85 -11.45
N ILE A 60 -10.45 3.74 -10.37
CA ILE A 60 -10.63 2.65 -9.40
C ILE A 60 -11.00 3.23 -8.04
N ASN A 61 -12.26 3.02 -7.65
CA ASN A 61 -12.76 3.48 -6.35
C ASN A 61 -12.48 2.46 -5.25
N ASP A 62 -12.66 1.20 -5.57
CA ASP A 62 -12.54 0.08 -4.64
C ASP A 62 -12.24 -1.23 -5.36
N TYR A 63 -11.87 -2.24 -4.62
CA TYR A 63 -11.71 -3.59 -5.14
C TYR A 63 -11.73 -4.65 -4.04
N SER A 64 -12.00 -5.88 -4.44
CA SER A 64 -11.76 -7.08 -3.65
C SER A 64 -10.72 -7.98 -4.31
N ALA A 65 -9.95 -8.71 -3.51
CA ALA A 65 -8.91 -9.61 -4.01
C ALA A 65 -8.54 -10.67 -2.96
N ILE A 66 -7.75 -11.65 -3.38
CA ILE A 66 -6.92 -12.47 -2.48
C ILE A 66 -5.51 -11.89 -2.50
N LEU A 67 -5.07 -11.34 -1.39
CA LEU A 67 -3.68 -10.92 -1.18
C LEU A 67 -2.87 -12.09 -0.64
N ILE A 68 -1.77 -12.41 -1.32
CA ILE A 68 -0.80 -13.42 -0.90
C ILE A 68 0.50 -12.69 -0.64
N LYS A 69 1.06 -12.85 0.57
CA LYS A 69 2.32 -12.19 0.92
C LYS A 69 3.31 -13.12 1.61
N ARG A 70 4.57 -12.77 1.47
CA ARG A 70 5.71 -13.26 2.26
C ARG A 70 6.66 -12.10 2.51
N GLU A 71 7.21 -12.07 3.70
CA GLU A 71 8.12 -11.00 4.12
C GLU A 71 9.30 -11.57 4.90
N PHE A 72 10.48 -11.00 4.72
CA PHE A 72 11.62 -11.24 5.59
C PHE A 72 11.49 -10.33 6.81
N VAL A 73 11.17 -10.93 7.96
CA VAL A 73 10.96 -10.24 9.23
C VAL A 73 11.64 -11.05 10.34
N ASN A 74 12.30 -10.36 11.27
CA ASN A 74 12.97 -11.00 12.41
C ASN A 74 14.00 -12.08 12.03
N GLY A 75 14.71 -11.88 10.92
CA GLY A 75 15.79 -12.76 10.49
C GLY A 75 15.34 -13.99 9.68
N ALA A 76 14.07 -14.11 9.35
CA ALA A 76 13.54 -15.22 8.55
C ALA A 76 12.46 -14.77 7.55
N VAL A 77 12.31 -15.52 6.46
CA VAL A 77 11.19 -15.35 5.54
C VAL A 77 9.95 -16.01 6.15
N SER A 78 8.85 -15.27 6.23
CA SER A 78 7.58 -15.79 6.75
C SER A 78 7.03 -16.93 5.88
N GLU A 79 6.07 -17.69 6.41
CA GLU A 79 5.22 -18.53 5.58
C GLU A 79 4.36 -17.68 4.63
N TYR A 80 3.77 -18.30 3.62
CA TYR A 80 2.78 -17.62 2.79
C TYR A 80 1.51 -17.29 3.60
N GLU A 81 1.19 -16.02 3.67
CA GLU A 81 -0.08 -15.54 4.22
C GLU A 81 -1.05 -15.27 3.08
N TYR A 82 -2.25 -15.83 3.19
CA TYR A 82 -3.35 -15.63 2.25
C TYR A 82 -4.48 -14.88 2.95
N MET A 83 -4.89 -13.77 2.38
CA MET A 83 -5.92 -12.90 2.96
C MET A 83 -6.95 -12.53 1.90
N GLY A 84 -8.23 -12.70 2.23
CA GLY A 84 -9.29 -12.01 1.52
C GLY A 84 -9.26 -10.54 1.91
N VAL A 85 -9.20 -9.63 0.93
CA VAL A 85 -9.15 -8.20 1.18
C VAL A 85 -10.26 -7.46 0.45
N LYS A 86 -10.82 -6.45 1.10
CA LYS A 86 -11.65 -5.40 0.52
C LYS A 86 -10.92 -4.08 0.76
N VAL A 87 -10.67 -3.33 -0.30
CA VAL A 87 -9.94 -2.06 -0.22
C VAL A 87 -10.76 -0.98 -0.92
N ARG A 88 -10.98 0.13 -0.24
CA ARG A 88 -11.58 1.34 -0.80
C ARG A 88 -10.52 2.43 -0.84
N ASN A 89 -10.25 2.92 -2.04
CA ASN A 89 -9.22 3.92 -2.26
C ASN A 89 -9.64 5.28 -1.71
N ARG A 90 -8.66 6.03 -1.21
CA ARG A 90 -8.84 7.38 -0.71
C ARG A 90 -9.25 8.32 -1.84
N LYS A 91 -10.30 9.14 -1.63
CA LYS A 91 -10.70 10.19 -2.57
C LYS A 91 -10.75 11.53 -1.86
N VAL A 92 -10.25 12.56 -2.53
CA VAL A 92 -10.30 13.94 -2.06
C VAL A 92 -10.91 14.84 -3.13
N SER A 93 -11.60 15.89 -2.70
CA SER A 93 -12.11 16.96 -3.55
C SER A 93 -11.59 18.28 -2.99
N GLY A 94 -10.66 18.91 -3.69
CA GLY A 94 -9.89 20.01 -3.12
C GLY A 94 -9.12 19.55 -1.87
N ASN A 95 -9.37 20.23 -0.75
CA ASN A 95 -8.76 19.89 0.54
C ASN A 95 -9.64 18.95 1.40
N ASN A 96 -10.81 18.55 0.91
CA ASN A 96 -11.76 17.75 1.67
C ASN A 96 -11.58 16.26 1.38
N LEU A 97 -11.48 15.45 2.42
CA LEU A 97 -11.57 14.00 2.33
C LEU A 97 -13.03 13.63 2.01
N VAL A 98 -13.26 13.04 0.84
CA VAL A 98 -14.60 12.60 0.39
C VAL A 98 -14.82 11.13 0.72
N THR A 99 -13.81 10.31 0.46
CA THR A 99 -13.81 8.87 0.76
C THR A 99 -12.56 8.52 1.53
N PRO A 100 -12.65 8.06 2.78
CA PRO A 100 -11.49 7.63 3.54
C PRO A 100 -10.90 6.34 2.96
N PHE A 101 -9.57 6.22 3.01
CA PHE A 101 -8.93 4.94 2.76
C PHE A 101 -9.46 3.91 3.75
N SER A 102 -9.93 2.77 3.25
CA SER A 102 -10.55 1.75 4.09
C SER A 102 -10.10 0.36 3.67
N VAL A 103 -9.82 -0.48 4.64
CA VAL A 103 -9.42 -1.88 4.44
C VAL A 103 -10.18 -2.78 5.38
N TYR A 104 -10.77 -3.85 4.82
CA TYR A 104 -11.15 -5.05 5.56
C TYR A 104 -10.30 -6.21 5.09
N MET A 105 -9.85 -7.04 6.01
CA MET A 105 -8.99 -8.18 5.74
C MET A 105 -9.41 -9.38 6.60
N THR A 106 -9.53 -10.56 5.97
CA THR A 106 -9.72 -11.82 6.66
C THR A 106 -8.61 -12.79 6.28
N PHE A 107 -7.97 -13.43 7.27
CA PHE A 107 -6.88 -14.36 7.06
C PHE A 107 -7.41 -15.74 6.71
N LEU A 108 -6.94 -16.29 5.59
CA LEU A 108 -7.33 -17.61 5.08
C LEU A 108 -6.28 -18.68 5.40
N LYS A 109 -5.00 -18.29 5.38
CA LYS A 109 -3.83 -19.14 5.71
C LYS A 109 -2.71 -18.26 6.31
N PRO A 110 -1.80 -18.81 7.11
CA PRO A 110 -1.74 -20.20 7.59
C PRO A 110 -2.84 -20.52 8.62
N ALA A 111 -2.95 -21.79 8.98
CA ALA A 111 -3.99 -22.25 9.90
C ALA A 111 -3.99 -21.54 11.26
N ALA A 112 -2.81 -21.13 11.73
CA ALA A 112 -2.63 -20.38 12.99
C ALA A 112 -3.29 -19.00 12.99
N MET A 113 -3.53 -18.41 11.81
CA MET A 113 -4.11 -17.07 11.63
C MET A 113 -5.51 -17.13 11.02
N LYS A 114 -5.96 -18.31 10.59
CA LYS A 114 -7.22 -18.47 9.87
C LYS A 114 -8.41 -17.92 10.64
N GLY A 115 -9.19 -17.08 9.96
CA GLY A 115 -10.38 -16.43 10.51
C GLY A 115 -10.09 -15.18 11.34
N ARG A 116 -8.82 -14.75 11.47
CA ARG A 116 -8.51 -13.42 11.99
C ARG A 116 -9.08 -12.38 11.03
N GLU A 117 -9.69 -11.35 11.58
CA GLU A 117 -10.25 -10.23 10.83
C GLU A 117 -9.68 -8.92 11.31
N VAL A 118 -9.47 -8.00 10.37
CA VAL A 118 -8.92 -6.67 10.65
C VAL A 118 -9.67 -5.64 9.80
N ILE A 119 -10.10 -4.54 10.43
CA ILE A 119 -10.66 -3.36 9.77
C ILE A 119 -9.79 -2.15 10.09
N TYR A 120 -9.55 -1.35 9.08
CA TYR A 120 -8.99 0.00 9.21
C TYR A 120 -9.75 0.97 8.33
N VAL A 121 -10.14 2.11 8.89
CA VAL A 121 -10.74 3.23 8.16
C VAL A 121 -9.99 4.49 8.57
N GLU A 122 -9.47 5.22 7.59
CA GLU A 122 -8.75 6.47 7.80
C GLU A 122 -9.61 7.47 8.59
N ASN A 123 -9.03 8.05 9.64
CA ASN A 123 -9.67 9.02 10.55
C ASN A 123 -10.85 8.48 11.38
N ALA A 124 -11.22 7.20 11.25
CA ALA A 124 -12.19 6.56 12.13
C ALA A 124 -11.49 5.93 13.34
N ASN A 125 -12.29 5.57 14.37
CA ASN A 125 -11.81 4.87 15.57
C ASN A 125 -10.54 5.49 16.20
N LYS A 126 -10.44 6.82 16.20
CA LYS A 126 -9.25 7.58 16.69
C LYS A 126 -7.95 7.16 15.98
N GLY A 127 -8.03 6.80 14.69
CA GLY A 127 -6.89 6.34 13.89
C GLY A 127 -6.45 4.90 14.15
N LYS A 128 -7.19 4.14 14.97
CA LYS A 128 -6.87 2.75 15.31
C LYS A 128 -7.52 1.77 14.34
N LEU A 129 -6.84 0.67 14.06
CA LEU A 129 -7.45 -0.51 13.46
C LEU A 129 -8.24 -1.31 14.51
N VAL A 130 -9.20 -2.09 14.03
CA VAL A 130 -9.95 -3.07 14.82
C VAL A 130 -9.49 -4.44 14.40
N ALA A 131 -9.14 -5.31 15.36
CA ALA A 131 -8.71 -6.67 15.07
C ALA A 131 -9.43 -7.68 15.96
N HIS A 132 -9.78 -8.81 15.37
CA HIS A 132 -10.34 -9.96 16.07
C HIS A 132 -9.61 -11.24 15.65
N GLU A 133 -9.31 -12.10 16.61
CA GLU A 133 -8.68 -13.39 16.34
C GLU A 133 -9.70 -14.39 15.79
N GLY A 134 -9.24 -15.28 14.90
CA GLY A 134 -10.10 -16.30 14.31
C GLY A 134 -10.13 -17.63 15.08
N GLY A 135 -11.03 -18.50 14.64
CA GLY A 135 -11.12 -19.88 15.10
C GLY A 135 -11.47 -20.02 16.58
N MET A 136 -10.93 -21.06 17.24
CA MET A 136 -11.20 -21.28 18.67
C MET A 136 -10.68 -20.16 19.56
N LYS A 137 -9.59 -19.51 19.18
CA LYS A 137 -9.03 -18.36 19.93
C LYS A 137 -9.99 -17.17 19.93
N GLY A 138 -10.62 -16.89 18.80
CA GLY A 138 -11.55 -15.77 18.66
C GLY A 138 -12.77 -15.86 19.59
N ARG A 139 -13.19 -17.09 19.97
CA ARG A 139 -14.29 -17.28 20.90
C ARG A 139 -13.99 -16.78 22.32
N PHE A 140 -12.72 -16.66 22.68
CA PHE A 140 -12.29 -16.34 24.05
C PHE A 140 -11.52 -15.02 24.14
N LEU A 141 -11.07 -14.49 23.00
CA LEU A 141 -10.32 -13.23 22.95
C LEU A 141 -11.25 -12.10 22.52
N PRO A 142 -11.18 -10.95 23.19
CA PRO A 142 -11.97 -9.78 22.78
C PRO A 142 -11.46 -9.20 21.47
N THR A 143 -12.34 -8.52 20.76
CA THR A 143 -11.96 -7.57 19.70
C THR A 143 -11.15 -6.44 20.32
N VAL A 144 -10.07 -6.05 19.68
CA VAL A 144 -9.13 -5.04 20.16
C VAL A 144 -8.93 -3.91 19.17
N ASP A 145 -8.71 -2.71 19.71
CA ASP A 145 -8.34 -1.52 18.95
C ASP A 145 -6.83 -1.29 19.09
N LEU A 146 -6.11 -1.32 17.96
CA LEU A 146 -4.66 -1.23 17.95
C LEU A 146 -4.20 -0.01 17.12
N ASP A 147 -3.12 0.62 17.56
CA ASP A 147 -2.38 1.58 16.72
C ASP A 147 -1.80 0.81 15.53
N PRO A 148 -2.06 1.24 14.27
CA PRO A 148 -1.55 0.57 13.07
C PRO A 148 -0.02 0.41 13.04
N THR A 149 0.71 1.33 13.67
CA THR A 149 2.19 1.31 13.78
C THR A 149 2.68 0.76 15.12
N GLY A 150 1.76 0.40 16.02
CA GLY A 150 2.07 -0.12 17.33
C GLY A 150 2.67 -1.53 17.29
N MET A 151 3.41 -1.89 18.33
CA MET A 151 4.16 -3.15 18.41
C MET A 151 3.27 -4.39 18.19
N LEU A 152 2.02 -4.39 18.65
CA LEU A 152 1.11 -5.52 18.50
C LEU A 152 0.61 -5.65 17.05
N ALA A 153 0.25 -4.54 16.41
CA ALA A 153 -0.19 -4.51 15.01
C ALA A 153 0.96 -4.88 14.05
N MET A 154 2.18 -4.39 14.36
CA MET A 154 3.37 -4.62 13.55
C MET A 154 4.06 -5.96 13.80
N ARG A 155 3.56 -6.76 14.74
CA ARG A 155 4.21 -8.04 15.07
C ARG A 155 4.20 -8.99 13.87
N GLY A 156 5.39 -9.31 13.36
CA GLY A 156 5.56 -10.16 12.18
C GLY A 156 5.19 -9.49 10.85
N GLN A 157 5.05 -8.17 10.84
CA GLN A 157 4.72 -7.37 9.66
C GLN A 157 5.87 -6.44 9.31
N ARG A 158 6.12 -6.24 8.03
CA ARG A 158 7.10 -5.28 7.51
C ARG A 158 6.51 -3.88 7.37
N TYR A 159 5.23 -3.79 7.03
CA TYR A 159 4.51 -2.54 6.83
C TYR A 159 3.18 -2.53 7.59
N PRO A 160 2.74 -1.36 8.05
CA PRO A 160 1.44 -1.22 8.70
C PRO A 160 0.28 -1.39 7.69
N ILE A 161 -0.92 -1.67 8.21
CA ILE A 161 -2.13 -1.80 7.39
C ILE A 161 -2.44 -0.54 6.57
N THR A 162 -1.98 0.62 6.99
CA THR A 162 -2.12 1.89 6.27
C THR A 162 -1.38 1.91 4.94
N ASP A 163 -0.39 1.05 4.78
CA ASP A 163 0.44 0.95 3.58
C ASP A 163 -0.04 -0.13 2.60
N ILE A 164 -1.06 -0.89 2.98
CA ILE A 164 -1.62 -1.94 2.12
C ILE A 164 -2.37 -1.33 0.93
N GLY A 165 -2.47 -2.08 -0.17
CA GLY A 165 -3.23 -1.70 -1.34
C GLY A 165 -2.39 -1.37 -2.55
N ILE A 166 -3.03 -1.53 -3.72
CA ILE A 166 -2.34 -1.39 -5.02
C ILE A 166 -1.91 0.06 -5.26
N GLU A 167 -2.74 1.04 -4.89
CA GLU A 167 -2.38 2.46 -5.02
C GLU A 167 -1.16 2.80 -4.13
N ASN A 168 -1.17 2.37 -2.88
CA ASN A 168 -0.06 2.59 -1.95
C ASN A 168 1.23 1.90 -2.43
N LEU A 169 1.13 0.70 -2.99
CA LEU A 169 2.27 0.03 -3.62
C LEU A 169 2.86 0.88 -4.74
N VAL A 170 2.03 1.41 -5.65
CA VAL A 170 2.51 2.26 -6.76
C VAL A 170 3.15 3.54 -6.25
N VAL A 171 2.57 4.19 -5.24
CA VAL A 171 3.16 5.39 -4.61
C VAL A 171 4.55 5.07 -4.06
N LYS A 172 4.69 3.98 -3.31
CA LYS A 172 6.00 3.58 -2.77
C LYS A 172 7.02 3.20 -3.84
N LEU A 173 6.58 2.58 -4.94
CA LEU A 173 7.45 2.28 -6.08
C LEU A 173 7.95 3.56 -6.76
N ILE A 174 7.09 4.58 -6.91
CA ILE A 174 7.48 5.89 -7.42
C ILE A 174 8.49 6.56 -6.49
N GLU A 175 8.21 6.61 -5.18
CA GLU A 175 9.13 7.22 -4.19
C GLU A 175 10.51 6.57 -4.22
N LYS A 176 10.56 5.22 -4.27
CA LYS A 176 11.83 4.47 -4.40
C LYS A 176 12.52 4.77 -5.73
N GLY A 177 11.78 4.73 -6.84
CA GLY A 177 12.32 4.99 -8.17
C GLY A 177 12.88 6.40 -8.32
N GLU A 178 12.18 7.42 -7.82
CA GLU A 178 12.66 8.81 -7.84
C GLU A 178 13.91 9.02 -6.94
N ARG A 179 14.00 8.32 -5.84
CA ARG A 179 15.20 8.31 -5.01
C ARG A 179 16.36 7.64 -5.75
N ASP A 180 16.14 6.45 -6.30
CA ASP A 180 17.17 5.63 -6.93
C ASP A 180 17.63 6.25 -8.26
N ARG A 181 16.75 7.01 -8.94
CA ARG A 181 17.07 7.79 -10.15
C ARG A 181 18.19 8.82 -9.97
N LYS A 182 18.47 9.25 -8.74
CA LYS A 182 19.59 10.13 -8.44
C LYS A 182 20.96 9.45 -8.63
N HIS A 183 20.97 8.14 -8.81
CA HIS A 183 22.15 7.30 -8.92
C HIS A 183 22.03 6.45 -10.18
N GLY A 184 22.94 6.58 -11.13
CA GLY A 184 22.89 5.86 -12.43
C GLY A 184 23.17 4.35 -12.40
N GLU A 185 23.22 3.74 -11.22
CA GLU A 185 23.70 2.38 -10.98
C GLU A 185 22.57 1.34 -11.00
N CYS A 186 21.76 1.30 -12.05
CA CYS A 186 20.70 0.29 -12.20
C CYS A 186 20.54 -0.19 -13.63
N THR A 187 19.95 -1.39 -13.79
CA THR A 187 19.44 -1.88 -15.07
C THR A 187 17.94 -2.09 -14.97
N VAL A 188 17.24 -1.83 -16.07
CA VAL A 188 15.78 -1.94 -16.15
C VAL A 188 15.42 -2.72 -17.40
N ASP A 189 14.67 -3.81 -17.21
CA ASP A 189 14.20 -4.69 -18.28
C ASP A 189 12.68 -4.80 -18.26
N PHE A 190 12.07 -4.93 -19.44
CA PHE A 190 10.65 -5.24 -19.60
C PHE A 190 10.50 -6.63 -20.21
N ILE A 191 9.89 -7.56 -19.48
CA ILE A 191 9.74 -8.96 -19.87
C ILE A 191 8.28 -9.23 -20.16
N GLN A 192 7.97 -9.69 -21.36
CA GLN A 192 6.62 -10.03 -21.81
C GLN A 192 6.31 -11.51 -21.56
N GLY A 193 5.02 -11.85 -21.56
CA GLY A 193 4.56 -13.24 -21.54
C GLY A 193 4.49 -13.88 -20.16
N ALA A 194 4.71 -13.12 -19.08
CA ALA A 194 4.45 -13.59 -17.72
C ALA A 194 2.94 -13.71 -17.47
N LYS A 195 2.56 -14.61 -16.55
CA LYS A 195 1.15 -14.81 -16.17
C LYS A 195 1.00 -14.83 -14.64
N ILE A 196 -0.02 -14.14 -14.17
CA ILE A 196 -0.48 -14.23 -12.77
C ILE A 196 -1.95 -14.66 -12.79
N SER A 197 -2.25 -15.82 -12.21
CA SER A 197 -3.62 -16.38 -12.19
C SER A 197 -4.27 -16.45 -13.60
N GLY A 198 -3.47 -16.80 -14.62
CA GLY A 198 -3.91 -16.89 -16.00
C GLY A 198 -3.97 -15.58 -16.78
N ARG A 199 -3.78 -14.43 -16.13
CA ARG A 199 -3.80 -13.09 -16.75
C ARG A 199 -2.40 -12.72 -17.27
N ASP A 200 -2.35 -12.18 -18.47
CA ASP A 200 -1.09 -11.77 -19.10
C ASP A 200 -0.52 -10.52 -18.43
N CYS A 201 0.77 -10.58 -18.10
CA CYS A 201 1.48 -9.52 -17.43
C CYS A 201 2.77 -9.15 -18.17
N THR A 202 3.12 -7.88 -18.08
CA THR A 202 4.46 -7.38 -18.38
C THR A 202 5.23 -7.27 -17.06
N VAL A 203 6.44 -7.82 -16.99
CA VAL A 203 7.29 -7.70 -15.81
C VAL A 203 8.27 -6.55 -16.02
N LEU A 204 8.18 -5.56 -15.16
CA LEU A 204 9.22 -4.56 -14.97
C LEU A 204 10.24 -5.11 -13.98
N SER A 205 11.47 -5.30 -14.44
CA SER A 205 12.59 -5.83 -13.66
C SER A 205 13.63 -4.73 -13.45
N VAL A 206 13.90 -4.38 -12.19
CA VAL A 206 14.91 -3.37 -11.80
C VAL A 206 16.00 -4.05 -11.00
N LYS A 207 17.27 -3.87 -11.39
CA LYS A 207 18.41 -4.44 -10.68
C LYS A 207 19.42 -3.36 -10.31
N HIS A 208 19.89 -3.41 -9.07
CA HIS A 208 21.05 -2.68 -8.56
C HIS A 208 22.20 -3.69 -8.39
N PRO A 209 23.15 -3.77 -9.35
CA PRO A 209 24.18 -4.81 -9.32
C PRO A 209 25.13 -4.69 -8.12
N VAL A 210 25.38 -3.45 -7.68
CA VAL A 210 26.28 -3.17 -6.55
C VAL A 210 25.47 -2.75 -5.34
N GLN A 211 25.75 -3.38 -4.20
CA GLN A 211 25.16 -2.99 -2.93
C GLN A 211 25.64 -1.59 -2.50
N ARG A 212 24.69 -0.69 -2.24
CA ARG A 212 24.95 0.66 -1.75
C ARG A 212 24.02 0.96 -0.57
N PRO A 213 24.43 1.82 0.38
CA PRO A 213 23.59 2.16 1.53
C PRO A 213 22.26 2.84 1.18
N TYR A 214 22.16 3.42 -0.02
CA TYR A 214 20.97 4.13 -0.50
C TYR A 214 20.02 3.27 -1.34
N PHE A 215 20.37 2.03 -1.65
CA PHE A 215 19.49 1.07 -2.32
C PHE A 215 18.85 0.09 -1.33
N ASP A 216 17.56 -0.11 -1.45
CA ASP A 216 16.78 -1.01 -0.57
C ASP A 216 16.84 -2.48 -1.02
N PHE A 217 17.17 -2.75 -2.28
CA PHE A 217 17.12 -4.09 -2.87
C PHE A 217 18.18 -4.27 -3.98
N HIS A 218 18.54 -5.52 -4.21
CA HIS A 218 19.32 -5.94 -5.37
C HIS A 218 18.47 -6.05 -6.63
N HIS A 219 17.33 -6.73 -6.52
CA HIS A 219 16.44 -7.01 -7.65
C HIS A 219 14.99 -6.84 -7.23
N ALA A 220 14.24 -6.05 -7.95
CA ALA A 220 12.80 -5.92 -7.81
C ALA A 220 12.09 -6.29 -9.11
N GLN A 221 10.93 -6.94 -8.98
CA GLN A 221 10.06 -7.31 -10.09
C GLN A 221 8.65 -6.81 -9.81
N VAL A 222 8.10 -6.06 -10.74
CA VAL A 222 6.70 -5.58 -10.71
C VAL A 222 5.96 -6.21 -11.90
N PHE A 223 4.95 -7.02 -11.61
CA PHE A 223 4.10 -7.63 -12.64
C PHE A 223 2.88 -6.75 -12.86
N ILE A 224 2.80 -6.17 -14.04
CA ILE A 224 1.71 -5.27 -14.44
C ILE A 224 0.75 -6.06 -15.31
N ASP A 225 -0.50 -6.17 -14.89
CA ASP A 225 -1.56 -6.78 -15.66
C ASP A 225 -1.82 -5.95 -16.92
N ASN A 226 -1.73 -6.58 -18.10
CA ASN A 226 -1.79 -5.87 -19.38
C ASN A 226 -3.19 -5.33 -19.70
N GLU A 227 -4.24 -5.92 -19.13
CA GLU A 227 -5.63 -5.48 -19.32
C GLU A 227 -6.04 -4.44 -18.25
N LEU A 228 -5.78 -4.75 -16.98
CA LEU A 228 -6.13 -3.87 -15.87
C LEU A 228 -5.21 -2.65 -15.75
N GLN A 229 -4.01 -2.70 -16.33
CA GLN A 229 -3.00 -1.62 -16.30
C GLN A 229 -2.55 -1.22 -14.89
N ILE A 230 -2.57 -2.18 -13.97
CA ILE A 230 -2.15 -2.02 -12.57
C ILE A 230 -1.17 -3.11 -12.18
N PRO A 231 -0.28 -2.87 -11.20
CA PRO A 231 0.57 -3.92 -10.66
C PRO A 231 -0.27 -4.93 -9.87
N VAL A 232 -0.08 -6.20 -10.18
CA VAL A 232 -0.76 -7.32 -9.51
C VAL A 232 0.20 -8.17 -8.69
N ARG A 233 1.51 -8.01 -8.90
CA ARG A 233 2.54 -8.64 -8.07
C ARG A 233 3.76 -7.75 -7.97
N TYR A 234 4.36 -7.73 -6.79
CA TYR A 234 5.66 -7.15 -6.51
C TYR A 234 6.51 -8.16 -5.73
N ALA A 235 7.79 -8.27 -6.08
CA ALA A 235 8.75 -9.06 -5.33
C ALA A 235 10.10 -8.33 -5.31
N ALA A 236 10.76 -8.31 -4.16
CA ALA A 236 12.09 -7.72 -4.00
C ALA A 236 13.04 -8.70 -3.31
N TYR A 237 14.29 -8.68 -3.73
CA TYR A 237 15.35 -9.57 -3.29
C TYR A 237 16.58 -8.77 -2.87
N SER A 238 17.24 -9.22 -1.81
CA SER A 238 18.51 -8.67 -1.35
C SER A 238 19.69 -9.14 -2.21
N TRP A 239 20.87 -8.58 -1.99
CA TRP A 239 22.09 -8.99 -2.67
C TRP A 239 22.45 -10.41 -2.29
N PRO A 240 22.76 -11.28 -3.28
CA PRO A 240 23.14 -12.64 -3.02
C PRO A 240 24.55 -12.71 -2.42
N THR A 241 24.76 -13.69 -1.54
CA THR A 241 26.11 -14.13 -1.21
C THR A 241 26.69 -14.89 -2.41
N ALA A 242 28.02 -14.88 -2.56
CA ALA A 242 28.67 -15.55 -3.69
C ALA A 242 28.24 -17.04 -3.80
N GLY A 243 27.68 -17.42 -4.95
CA GLY A 243 27.19 -18.78 -5.22
C GLY A 243 25.78 -19.10 -4.72
N GLU A 244 25.09 -18.15 -4.07
CA GLU A 244 23.73 -18.34 -3.57
C GLU A 244 22.70 -17.57 -4.40
N LYS A 245 21.43 -17.94 -4.24
CA LYS A 245 20.32 -17.17 -4.81
C LYS A 245 20.10 -15.91 -3.99
N ALA A 246 19.67 -14.83 -4.65
CA ALA A 246 19.28 -13.59 -3.99
C ALA A 246 18.17 -13.85 -2.95
N PRO A 247 18.38 -13.51 -1.67
CA PRO A 247 17.40 -13.74 -0.62
C PRO A 247 16.14 -12.89 -0.84
N LEU A 248 14.97 -13.48 -0.61
CA LEU A 248 13.70 -12.75 -0.65
C LEU A 248 13.64 -11.73 0.49
N LEU A 249 13.29 -10.49 0.17
CA LEU A 249 12.95 -9.45 1.14
C LEU A 249 11.45 -9.39 1.37
N GLU A 250 10.68 -9.38 0.28
CA GLU A 250 9.23 -9.24 0.31
C GLU A 250 8.61 -9.66 -1.02
N GLU A 251 7.40 -10.20 -0.95
CA GLU A 251 6.56 -10.42 -2.13
C GLU A 251 5.08 -10.28 -1.78
N TYR A 252 4.34 -9.65 -2.69
CA TYR A 252 2.90 -9.43 -2.61
C TYR A 252 2.27 -9.77 -3.94
N THR A 253 1.20 -10.57 -3.92
CA THR A 253 0.46 -10.95 -5.12
C THR A 253 -1.02 -10.77 -4.87
N TYR A 254 -1.70 -10.02 -5.73
CA TYR A 254 -3.14 -9.86 -5.74
C TYR A 254 -3.73 -10.81 -6.79
N GLN A 255 -4.55 -11.74 -6.34
CA GLN A 255 -5.27 -12.69 -7.20
C GLN A 255 -6.77 -12.44 -7.15
N ASN A 256 -7.48 -12.87 -8.17
CA ASN A 256 -8.94 -12.76 -8.27
C ASN A 256 -9.45 -11.33 -8.04
N ILE A 257 -8.72 -10.35 -8.56
CA ILE A 257 -9.05 -8.94 -8.40
C ILE A 257 -10.38 -8.65 -9.11
N LYS A 258 -11.28 -8.00 -8.36
CA LYS A 258 -12.53 -7.43 -8.88
C LYS A 258 -12.53 -5.95 -8.57
N LEU A 259 -12.45 -5.11 -9.60
CA LEU A 259 -12.41 -3.66 -9.48
C LEU A 259 -13.81 -3.06 -9.41
N ASN A 260 -13.96 -1.96 -8.67
CA ASN A 260 -15.19 -1.17 -8.58
C ASN A 260 -16.42 -2.02 -8.21
N VAL A 261 -16.28 -2.82 -7.15
CA VAL A 261 -17.35 -3.72 -6.67
C VAL A 261 -18.41 -3.00 -5.85
N GLY A 262 -18.25 -1.69 -5.61
CA GLY A 262 -19.22 -0.85 -4.93
C GLY A 262 -19.19 -1.01 -3.42
N LEU A 263 -17.99 -1.05 -2.82
CA LEU A 263 -17.85 -1.14 -1.36
C LEU A 263 -18.41 0.10 -0.66
N THR A 264 -19.17 -0.14 0.39
CA THR A 264 -19.83 0.88 1.23
C THR A 264 -19.21 0.93 2.62
N ASP A 265 -19.66 1.84 3.48
CA ASP A 265 -19.21 1.89 4.89
C ASP A 265 -19.54 0.62 5.65
N ALA A 266 -20.63 -0.07 5.29
CA ALA A 266 -21.02 -1.35 5.88
C ALA A 266 -19.97 -2.47 5.65
N ASP A 267 -19.17 -2.38 4.58
CA ASP A 267 -18.07 -3.32 4.32
C ASP A 267 -16.87 -3.11 5.25
N PHE A 268 -16.84 -2.01 5.97
CA PHE A 268 -15.76 -1.64 6.90
C PHE A 268 -16.28 -1.40 8.32
N ASP A 269 -17.46 -1.93 8.62
CA ASP A 269 -18.08 -1.86 9.94
C ASP A 269 -17.87 -3.18 10.69
N ARG A 270 -17.41 -3.09 11.95
CA ARG A 270 -17.28 -4.26 12.84
C ARG A 270 -18.61 -4.95 13.13
N ASP A 271 -19.72 -4.21 13.05
CA ASP A 271 -21.06 -4.73 13.32
C ASP A 271 -21.70 -5.37 12.07
N ASN A 272 -20.94 -5.52 10.97
CA ASN A 272 -21.39 -6.22 9.77
C ASN A 272 -21.72 -7.69 10.11
N PRO A 273 -22.96 -8.18 9.87
CA PRO A 273 -23.37 -9.51 10.28
C PRO A 273 -22.61 -10.66 9.59
N ASN A 274 -21.85 -10.37 8.54
CA ASN A 274 -21.02 -11.35 7.84
C ASN A 274 -19.61 -11.47 8.42
N TYR A 275 -19.26 -10.69 9.44
CA TYR A 275 -17.96 -10.67 10.09
C TYR A 275 -18.04 -11.29 11.48
N SER A 276 -16.90 -11.56 12.08
CA SER A 276 -16.82 -12.29 13.37
C SER A 276 -16.17 -11.46 14.49
N PHE A 277 -16.24 -10.11 14.41
CA PHE A 277 -15.69 -9.23 15.42
C PHE A 277 -16.34 -9.34 16.79
#